data_d8a60f92736ba5b40f1b8612313c7d71
#
_entry.id   d8a60f92736ba5b40f1b8612313c7d71
#
_cell.length_a   1.000
_cell.length_b   1.000
_cell.length_c   1.000
_cell.angle_alpha   90.00
_cell.angle_beta   90.00
_cell.angle_gamma   90.00
#
_symmetry.space_group_name_H-M   'P 1'
#
loop_
_entity.id
_entity.type
_entity.pdbx_description
1 polymer ?
#
loop_
_entity_poly.entity_id
_entity_poly.type
_entity_poly.pdbx_seq_one_letter_code
_entity_poly.pdbx_strand_id
1 'polypeptide(L)'
;MFSNLRSLIFKLDPETAHSLAIKSLKFNFIPNILDDEKNNPLFKTKLFNKEIENPIGMAAGFDKNAEVYNSLFNLGFSFVEVGTITPLEQYGNPKPRVFRLVEDEALINRLGFNNLGSRNIVDRIKRNNPTGLLGINIGPNKDSEDRTNDYIQCLKIFNGVSDYITINISLSLIHI
;
A
#
# COMPACT_ATOMS: atom_id res chain seq x y z
N MET A 1 0.87 19.22 15.92
CA MET A 1 1.86 19.32 14.82
C MET A 1 1.22 19.07 13.45
N PHE A 2 0.48 17.99 13.24
CA PHE A 2 -0.18 17.69 11.95
C PHE A 2 -1.19 18.75 11.51
N SER A 3 -1.99 19.31 12.42
CA SER A 3 -2.98 20.36 12.13
C SER A 3 -2.39 21.59 11.45
N ASN A 4 -1.16 21.98 11.81
CA ASN A 4 -0.49 23.14 11.23
C ASN A 4 0.14 22.84 9.85
N LEU A 5 0.52 21.59 9.62
CA LEU A 5 1.04 21.12 8.32
C LEU A 5 -0.07 20.78 7.33
N ARG A 6 -1.27 20.43 7.81
CA ARG A 6 -2.42 20.03 6.97
C ARG A 6 -2.75 21.10 5.93
N SER A 7 -2.82 22.37 6.33
CA SER A 7 -3.16 23.48 5.43
C SER A 7 -2.13 23.66 4.29
N LEU A 8 -0.86 23.38 4.57
CA LEU A 8 0.21 23.45 3.57
C LEU A 8 0.17 22.23 2.63
N ILE A 9 0.02 21.02 3.19
CA ILE A 9 -0.07 19.78 2.42
C ILE A 9 -1.31 19.79 1.51
N PHE A 10 -2.42 20.38 1.96
CA PHE A 10 -3.66 20.42 1.19
C PHE A 10 -3.62 21.41 0.01
N LYS A 11 -2.63 22.31 -0.05
CA LYS A 11 -2.36 23.14 -1.25
C LYS A 11 -1.71 22.35 -2.39
N LEU A 12 -1.08 21.21 -2.08
CA LEU A 12 -0.47 20.35 -3.08
C LEU A 12 -1.52 19.46 -3.73
N ASP A 13 -1.32 19.14 -5.00
CA ASP A 13 -2.04 18.05 -5.67
C ASP A 13 -1.94 16.76 -4.84
N PRO A 14 -3.03 15.97 -4.68
CA PRO A 14 -3.04 14.79 -3.83
C PRO A 14 -2.00 13.74 -4.17
N GLU A 15 -1.73 13.47 -5.46
CA GLU A 15 -0.72 12.49 -5.87
C GLU A 15 0.70 13.02 -5.66
N THR A 16 0.89 14.33 -5.80
CA THR A 16 2.16 15.00 -5.47
C THR A 16 2.46 14.90 -4.00
N ALA A 17 1.48 15.18 -3.13
CA ALA A 17 1.61 15.04 -1.68
C ALA A 17 1.93 13.58 -1.29
N HIS A 18 1.25 12.61 -1.91
CA HIS A 18 1.53 11.19 -1.71
C HIS A 18 2.96 10.82 -2.13
N SER A 19 3.41 11.27 -3.31
CA SER A 19 4.77 11.02 -3.81
C SER A 19 5.85 11.59 -2.88
N LEU A 20 5.60 12.77 -2.29
CA LEU A 20 6.49 13.37 -1.30
C LEU A 20 6.54 12.54 -0.02
N ALA A 21 5.39 12.02 0.45
CA ALA A 21 5.34 11.13 1.61
C ALA A 21 6.15 9.85 1.37
N ILE A 22 5.98 9.18 0.21
CA ILE A 22 6.79 8.01 -0.15
C ILE A 22 8.29 8.33 -0.19
N LYS A 23 8.68 9.46 -0.80
CA LYS A 23 10.09 9.88 -0.83
C LYS A 23 10.64 10.13 0.58
N SER A 24 9.89 10.81 1.43
CA SER A 24 10.27 11.07 2.82
C SER A 24 10.51 9.78 3.60
N LEU A 25 9.63 8.79 3.43
CA LEU A 25 9.76 7.47 4.06
C LEU A 25 10.98 6.69 3.55
N LYS A 26 11.33 6.81 2.27
CA LYS A 26 12.54 6.20 1.69
C LYS A 26 13.83 6.74 2.32
N PHE A 27 13.86 8.03 2.67
CA PHE A 27 15.04 8.65 3.29
C PHE A 27 15.15 8.41 4.80
N ASN A 28 14.21 7.65 5.39
CA ASN A 28 14.19 7.33 6.83
C ASN A 28 14.23 8.56 7.75
N PHE A 29 13.73 9.71 7.28
CA PHE A 29 13.54 10.92 8.09
C PHE A 29 12.35 10.77 9.07
N ILE A 30 12.27 9.62 9.71
CA ILE A 30 11.23 9.37 10.71
C ILE A 30 11.89 9.61 12.07
N PRO A 31 11.47 10.64 12.82
CA PRO A 31 11.89 10.76 14.20
C PRO A 31 11.38 9.52 14.97
N ASN A 32 12.21 8.96 15.85
CA ASN A 32 11.81 7.89 16.78
C ASN A 32 10.79 8.44 17.82
N ILE A 33 9.61 8.83 17.36
CA ILE A 33 8.58 9.46 18.20
C ILE A 33 7.77 8.42 18.99
N LEU A 34 7.93 7.12 18.68
CA LEU A 34 7.03 6.07 19.15
C LEU A 34 7.70 4.95 19.97
N ASP A 35 8.93 5.15 20.46
CA ASP A 35 9.67 4.05 21.11
C ASP A 35 9.04 3.55 22.43
N ASP A 36 8.38 4.42 23.19
CA ASP A 36 7.86 4.05 24.53
C ASP A 36 6.50 3.31 24.48
N GLU A 37 5.72 3.44 23.41
CA GLU A 37 4.37 2.83 23.32
C GLU A 37 4.29 1.61 22.39
N LYS A 38 5.33 1.35 21.60
CA LYS A 38 5.35 0.25 20.61
C LYS A 38 5.17 -1.13 21.23
N ASN A 39 5.54 -1.33 22.48
CA ASN A 39 5.59 -2.62 23.15
C ASN A 39 4.53 -2.79 24.25
N ASN A 40 3.42 -2.08 24.21
CA ASN A 40 2.37 -2.26 25.20
C ASN A 40 1.68 -3.62 25.01
N PRO A 41 1.82 -4.57 25.97
CA PRO A 41 1.29 -5.93 25.84
C PRO A 41 -0.24 -5.97 25.68
N LEU A 42 -0.95 -4.91 26.05
CA LEU A 42 -2.41 -4.80 25.91
C LEU A 42 -2.86 -4.73 24.45
N PHE A 43 -1.99 -4.32 23.54
CA PHE A 43 -2.32 -4.21 22.10
C PHE A 43 -1.93 -5.45 21.32
N LYS A 44 -1.16 -6.38 21.90
CA LYS A 44 -0.74 -7.61 21.22
C LYS A 44 -1.94 -8.46 20.84
N THR A 45 -1.96 -8.93 19.62
CA THR A 45 -3.01 -9.80 19.10
C THR A 45 -2.44 -10.78 18.08
N LYS A 46 -3.28 -11.61 17.48
CA LYS A 46 -2.87 -12.56 16.43
C LYS A 46 -3.56 -12.26 15.11
N LEU A 47 -2.79 -12.32 14.05
CA LEU A 47 -3.28 -12.25 12.67
C LEU A 47 -2.63 -13.40 11.87
N PHE A 48 -3.43 -14.24 11.21
CA PHE A 48 -2.95 -15.44 10.48
C PHE A 48 -2.01 -16.33 11.32
N ASN A 49 -2.36 -16.56 12.59
CA ASN A 49 -1.57 -17.33 13.58
C ASN A 49 -0.20 -16.73 13.95
N LYS A 50 0.13 -15.52 13.46
CA LYS A 50 1.32 -14.76 13.86
C LYS A 50 0.95 -13.75 14.93
N GLU A 51 1.80 -13.61 15.95
CA GLU A 51 1.66 -12.51 16.90
C GLU A 51 2.04 -11.19 16.25
N ILE A 52 1.23 -10.16 16.48
CA ILE A 52 1.45 -8.78 16.04
C ILE A 52 1.39 -7.84 17.24
N GLU A 53 2.19 -6.79 17.21
CA GLU A 53 2.37 -5.87 18.35
C GLU A 53 1.13 -5.01 18.62
N ASN A 54 0.32 -4.76 17.59
CA ASN A 54 -0.95 -4.01 17.68
C ASN A 54 -1.85 -4.32 16.48
N PRO A 55 -3.17 -4.03 16.55
CA PRO A 55 -4.12 -4.34 15.48
C PRO A 55 -4.13 -3.30 14.33
N ILE A 56 -3.14 -2.40 14.26
CA ILE A 56 -3.11 -1.34 13.25
C ILE A 56 -2.20 -1.75 12.09
N GLY A 57 -2.75 -1.74 10.89
CA GLY A 57 -2.03 -2.00 9.65
C GLY A 57 -2.19 -0.89 8.61
N MET A 58 -1.28 -0.86 7.65
CA MET A 58 -1.39 0.00 6.47
C MET A 58 -2.07 -0.76 5.35
N ALA A 59 -3.21 -0.25 4.89
CA ALA A 59 -3.96 -0.84 3.76
C ALA A 59 -3.26 -0.62 2.41
N ALA A 60 -3.57 -1.48 1.44
CA ALA A 60 -3.17 -1.29 0.05
C ALA A 60 -3.59 0.07 -0.51
N GLY A 61 -2.79 0.59 -1.44
CA GLY A 61 -3.01 1.90 -2.05
C GLY A 61 -2.05 2.98 -1.56
N PHE A 62 -1.49 2.85 -0.35
CA PHE A 62 -0.43 3.74 0.11
C PHE A 62 0.91 3.36 -0.53
N ASP A 63 1.42 2.17 -0.30
CA ASP A 63 2.64 1.65 -0.92
C ASP A 63 2.31 0.73 -2.09
N LYS A 64 2.02 1.33 -3.25
CA LYS A 64 1.57 0.59 -4.44
C LYS A 64 2.65 -0.31 -5.04
N ASN A 65 3.92 0.03 -4.82
CA ASN A 65 5.06 -0.58 -5.49
C ASN A 65 6.05 -1.25 -4.54
N ALA A 66 5.66 -1.51 -3.29
CA ALA A 66 6.52 -2.05 -2.25
C ALA A 66 7.84 -1.25 -2.09
N GLU A 67 7.71 0.06 -1.95
CA GLU A 67 8.85 0.99 -1.89
C GLU A 67 9.24 1.35 -0.46
N VAL A 68 8.28 1.28 0.49
CA VAL A 68 8.44 1.83 1.85
C VAL A 68 7.81 0.97 2.96
N TYR A 69 7.42 -0.27 2.67
CA TYR A 69 6.78 -1.14 3.68
C TYR A 69 7.61 -1.33 4.95
N ASN A 70 8.96 -1.44 4.85
CA ASN A 70 9.83 -1.52 6.03
C ASN A 70 9.85 -0.21 6.84
N SER A 71 9.78 0.94 6.16
CA SER A 71 9.64 2.23 6.84
C SER A 71 8.29 2.36 7.54
N LEU A 72 7.24 1.75 7.00
CA LEU A 72 5.91 1.70 7.64
C LEU A 72 5.92 0.81 8.88
N PHE A 73 6.62 -0.33 8.87
CA PHE A 73 6.85 -1.13 10.09
C PHE A 73 7.59 -0.32 11.15
N ASN A 74 8.63 0.46 10.76
CA ASN A 74 9.35 1.34 11.67
C ASN A 74 8.46 2.45 12.27
N LEU A 75 7.41 2.88 11.57
CA LEU A 75 6.38 3.80 12.08
C LEU A 75 5.41 3.14 13.08
N GLY A 76 5.48 1.82 13.28
CA GLY A 76 4.66 1.09 14.25
C GLY A 76 3.46 0.36 13.66
N PHE A 77 3.29 0.33 12.33
CA PHE A 77 2.30 -0.57 11.73
C PHE A 77 2.73 -2.02 11.91
N SER A 78 1.84 -2.86 12.43
CA SER A 78 2.13 -4.28 12.68
C SER A 78 2.01 -5.16 11.44
N PHE A 79 1.24 -4.71 10.47
CA PHE A 79 1.15 -5.34 9.15
C PHE A 79 0.98 -4.27 8.07
N VAL A 80 1.47 -4.57 6.88
CA VAL A 80 1.41 -3.65 5.73
C VAL A 80 0.95 -4.43 4.52
N GLU A 81 -0.05 -3.91 3.82
CA GLU A 81 -0.51 -4.44 2.55
C GLU A 81 -0.05 -3.52 1.42
N VAL A 82 0.73 -4.06 0.48
CA VAL A 82 1.22 -3.32 -0.70
C VAL A 82 0.37 -3.65 -1.93
N GLY A 83 0.31 -2.73 -2.87
CA GLY A 83 -0.46 -2.89 -4.11
C GLY A 83 -1.59 -1.86 -4.24
N THR A 84 -2.57 -2.06 -5.13
CA THR A 84 -2.86 -3.27 -5.92
C THR A 84 -1.82 -3.46 -7.02
N ILE A 85 -1.33 -4.69 -7.18
CA ILE A 85 -0.32 -5.09 -8.15
C ILE A 85 -1.00 -5.87 -9.28
N THR A 86 -0.65 -5.55 -10.52
CA THR A 86 -1.10 -6.25 -11.72
C THR A 86 0.06 -7.04 -12.35
N PRO A 87 -0.19 -8.08 -13.16
CA PRO A 87 0.87 -8.82 -13.85
C PRO A 87 1.84 -7.92 -14.61
N LEU A 88 1.31 -7.04 -15.42
CA LEU A 88 2.07 -6.04 -16.20
C LEU A 88 1.97 -4.67 -15.54
N GLU A 89 2.95 -3.81 -15.81
CA GLU A 89 2.92 -2.40 -15.45
C GLU A 89 1.65 -1.73 -15.97
N GLN A 90 1.08 -0.83 -15.16
CA GLN A 90 -0.15 -0.12 -15.51
C GLN A 90 -0.11 1.31 -14.96
N TYR A 91 -0.31 2.28 -15.85
CA TYR A 91 -0.27 3.70 -15.47
C TYR A 91 -1.53 4.18 -14.75
N GLY A 92 -2.61 3.40 -14.86
CA GLY A 92 -3.93 3.76 -14.33
C GLY A 92 -4.67 4.79 -15.19
N ASN A 93 -5.69 5.42 -14.62
CA ASN A 93 -6.53 6.38 -15.33
C ASN A 93 -5.81 7.72 -15.54
N PRO A 94 -6.22 8.55 -16.54
CA PRO A 94 -5.70 9.89 -16.73
C PRO A 94 -5.89 10.78 -15.49
N LYS A 95 -4.94 11.67 -15.25
CA LYS A 95 -5.02 12.70 -14.20
C LYS A 95 -5.91 13.87 -14.65
N PRO A 96 -6.59 14.58 -13.72
CA PRO A 96 -6.68 14.33 -12.29
C PRO A 96 -7.55 13.12 -11.97
N ARG A 97 -7.15 12.34 -10.96
CA ARG A 97 -7.83 11.09 -10.59
C ARG A 97 -7.96 10.85 -9.08
N VAL A 98 -7.58 11.85 -8.28
CA VAL A 98 -7.78 11.89 -6.83
C VAL A 98 -8.30 13.26 -6.45
N PHE A 99 -9.43 13.32 -5.74
CA PHE A 99 -10.12 14.54 -5.40
C PHE A 99 -10.42 14.58 -3.90
N ARG A 100 -10.03 15.69 -3.24
CA ARG A 100 -10.36 15.93 -1.82
C ARG A 100 -11.69 16.66 -1.74
N LEU A 101 -12.60 16.15 -0.96
CA LEU A 101 -13.84 16.81 -0.59
C LEU A 101 -13.63 17.38 0.82
N VAL A 102 -13.14 18.61 0.89
CA VAL A 102 -12.67 19.21 2.15
C VAL A 102 -13.82 19.43 3.12
N GLU A 103 -14.98 19.85 2.65
CA GLU A 103 -16.19 20.10 3.44
C GLU A 103 -16.77 18.81 4.03
N ASP A 104 -16.69 17.71 3.28
CA ASP A 104 -17.19 16.38 3.67
C ASP A 104 -16.14 15.53 4.39
N GLU A 105 -14.93 16.07 4.59
CA GLU A 105 -13.76 15.32 5.11
C GLU A 105 -13.51 13.99 4.37
N ALA A 106 -13.80 13.93 3.07
CA ALA A 106 -13.79 12.74 2.24
C ALA A 106 -12.79 12.84 1.08
N LEU A 107 -12.57 11.70 0.42
CA LEU A 107 -11.69 11.59 -0.73
C LEU A 107 -12.32 10.68 -1.78
N ILE A 108 -12.39 11.16 -3.01
CA ILE A 108 -12.80 10.36 -4.17
C ILE A 108 -11.56 10.04 -4.99
N ASN A 109 -11.43 8.79 -5.47
CA ASN A 109 -10.39 8.43 -6.41
C ASN A 109 -10.90 7.51 -7.53
N ARG A 110 -10.20 7.58 -8.65
CA ARG A 110 -10.31 6.70 -9.82
C ARG A 110 -8.92 6.34 -10.33
N LEU A 111 -8.05 5.89 -9.43
CA LEU A 111 -6.63 5.64 -9.72
C LEU A 111 -6.39 4.60 -10.81
N GLY A 112 -7.19 3.51 -10.84
CA GLY A 112 -7.12 2.48 -11.87
C GLY A 112 -5.89 1.58 -11.72
N PHE A 113 -5.53 1.21 -10.48
CA PHE A 113 -4.43 0.28 -10.14
C PHE A 113 -3.09 0.63 -10.77
N ASN A 114 -2.66 1.89 -10.68
CA ASN A 114 -1.36 2.30 -11.17
C ASN A 114 -0.23 1.66 -10.35
N ASN A 115 0.62 0.85 -11.02
CA ASN A 115 1.73 0.13 -10.40
C ASN A 115 2.78 -0.27 -11.46
N LEU A 116 3.97 -0.70 -11.01
CA LEU A 116 5.12 -1.06 -11.85
C LEU A 116 5.13 -2.51 -12.34
N GLY A 117 4.06 -3.26 -12.11
CA GLY A 117 3.94 -4.67 -12.48
C GLY A 117 4.61 -5.63 -11.50
N SER A 118 4.10 -6.86 -11.49
CA SER A 118 4.44 -7.89 -10.50
C SER A 118 5.93 -8.23 -10.45
N ARG A 119 6.62 -8.31 -11.60
CA ARG A 119 8.05 -8.67 -11.67
C ARG A 119 8.94 -7.64 -10.98
N ASN A 120 8.75 -6.37 -11.28
CA ASN A 120 9.53 -5.29 -10.65
C ASN A 120 9.33 -5.26 -9.13
N ILE A 121 8.10 -5.52 -8.70
CA ILE A 121 7.74 -5.44 -7.28
C ILE A 121 8.25 -6.66 -6.51
N VAL A 122 8.13 -7.87 -7.04
CA VAL A 122 8.67 -9.06 -6.37
C VAL A 122 10.18 -9.02 -6.24
N ASP A 123 10.90 -8.51 -7.24
CA ASP A 123 12.34 -8.34 -7.19
C ASP A 123 12.76 -7.32 -6.12
N ARG A 124 11.95 -6.29 -5.90
CA ARG A 124 12.17 -5.31 -4.84
C ARG A 124 11.99 -5.93 -3.46
N ILE A 125 10.93 -6.71 -3.27
CA ILE A 125 10.66 -7.39 -2.00
C ILE A 125 11.76 -8.41 -1.69
N LYS A 126 12.20 -9.20 -2.67
CA LYS A 126 13.29 -10.17 -2.50
C LYS A 126 14.63 -9.53 -2.14
N ARG A 127 14.89 -8.31 -2.62
CA ARG A 127 16.12 -7.56 -2.28
C ARG A 127 16.07 -6.89 -0.92
N ASN A 128 14.89 -6.66 -0.39
CA ASN A 128 14.69 -5.96 0.87
C ASN A 128 13.63 -6.70 1.71
N ASN A 129 14.04 -7.77 2.39
CA ASN A 129 13.14 -8.65 3.13
C ASN A 129 12.22 -7.87 4.10
N PRO A 130 10.93 -8.22 4.18
CA PRO A 130 10.00 -7.61 5.13
C PRO A 130 10.44 -7.87 6.58
N THR A 131 10.39 -6.83 7.41
CA THR A 131 10.66 -6.92 8.84
C THR A 131 9.41 -7.19 9.68
N GLY A 132 8.24 -7.17 9.07
CA GLY A 132 6.94 -7.43 9.67
C GLY A 132 6.03 -8.23 8.75
N LEU A 133 4.76 -8.34 9.11
CA LEU A 133 3.77 -9.11 8.35
C LEU A 133 3.37 -8.36 7.07
N LEU A 134 3.77 -8.90 5.91
CA LEU A 134 3.54 -8.30 4.60
C LEU A 134 2.40 -9.00 3.85
N GLY A 135 1.37 -8.23 3.49
CA GLY A 135 0.32 -8.61 2.55
C GLY A 135 0.56 -8.07 1.14
N ILE A 136 0.12 -8.83 0.15
CA ILE A 136 0.15 -8.42 -1.26
C ILE A 136 -1.28 -8.34 -1.77
N ASN A 137 -1.69 -7.16 -2.22
CA ASN A 137 -2.97 -6.94 -2.89
C ASN A 137 -2.76 -7.09 -4.40
N ILE A 138 -3.50 -8.01 -5.04
CA ILE A 138 -3.38 -8.31 -6.45
C ILE A 138 -4.67 -8.02 -7.20
N GLY A 139 -4.55 -7.61 -8.45
CA GLY A 139 -5.67 -7.36 -9.35
C GLY A 139 -5.30 -7.62 -10.81
N PRO A 140 -6.29 -7.69 -11.71
CA PRO A 140 -6.04 -7.88 -13.13
C PRO A 140 -5.60 -6.58 -13.79
N ASN A 141 -4.91 -6.66 -14.91
CA ASN A 141 -4.71 -5.52 -15.79
C ASN A 141 -6.06 -5.04 -16.36
N LYS A 142 -6.16 -3.73 -16.64
CA LYS A 142 -7.39 -3.10 -17.14
C LYS A 142 -7.87 -3.73 -18.44
N ASP A 143 -6.94 -3.94 -19.37
CA ASP A 143 -7.19 -4.42 -20.72
C ASP A 143 -6.93 -5.94 -20.85
N SER A 144 -6.98 -6.70 -19.74
CA SER A 144 -6.79 -8.15 -19.74
C SER A 144 -8.02 -8.86 -20.32
N GLU A 145 -7.78 -9.77 -21.25
CA GLU A 145 -8.77 -10.67 -21.82
C GLU A 145 -9.11 -11.83 -20.86
N ASP A 146 -8.12 -12.27 -20.07
CA ASP A 146 -8.29 -13.33 -19.06
C ASP A 146 -7.87 -12.85 -17.66
N ARG A 147 -8.81 -12.20 -16.98
CA ARG A 147 -8.60 -11.67 -15.63
C ARG A 147 -8.30 -12.76 -14.60
N THR A 148 -8.85 -13.95 -14.78
CA THR A 148 -8.59 -15.08 -13.88
C THR A 148 -7.13 -15.50 -13.97
N ASN A 149 -6.59 -15.58 -15.19
CA ASN A 149 -5.19 -15.88 -15.40
C ASN A 149 -4.25 -14.81 -14.80
N ASP A 150 -4.64 -13.53 -14.82
CA ASP A 150 -3.88 -12.45 -14.19
C ASP A 150 -3.73 -12.66 -12.67
N TYR A 151 -4.80 -13.06 -11.99
CA TYR A 151 -4.72 -13.42 -10.57
C TYR A 151 -3.81 -14.63 -10.36
N ILE A 152 -3.94 -15.67 -11.19
CA ILE A 152 -3.11 -16.88 -11.09
C ILE A 152 -1.63 -16.56 -11.30
N GLN A 153 -1.29 -15.70 -12.25
CA GLN A 153 0.08 -15.22 -12.47
C GLN A 153 0.63 -14.52 -11.25
N CYS A 154 -0.10 -13.55 -10.70
CA CYS A 154 0.33 -12.84 -9.49
C CYS A 154 0.45 -13.77 -8.28
N LEU A 155 -0.50 -14.69 -8.07
CA LEU A 155 -0.43 -15.70 -7.02
C LEU A 155 0.86 -16.53 -7.11
N LYS A 156 1.21 -17.00 -8.30
CA LYS A 156 2.44 -17.78 -8.52
C LYS A 156 3.70 -16.96 -8.25
N ILE A 157 3.72 -15.69 -8.65
CA ILE A 157 4.89 -14.80 -8.49
C ILE A 157 5.13 -14.47 -7.01
N PHE A 158 4.08 -14.22 -6.24
CA PHE A 158 4.18 -13.80 -4.84
C PHE A 158 4.08 -14.94 -3.82
N ASN A 159 3.90 -16.20 -4.30
CA ASN A 159 3.91 -17.36 -3.44
C ASN A 159 5.24 -17.49 -2.69
N GLY A 160 5.20 -17.58 -1.36
CA GLY A 160 6.38 -17.65 -0.50
C GLY A 160 7.15 -16.35 -0.32
N VAL A 161 6.62 -15.21 -0.82
CA VAL A 161 7.23 -13.88 -0.68
C VAL A 161 6.44 -13.00 0.28
N SER A 162 5.18 -13.33 0.52
CA SER A 162 4.25 -12.61 1.40
C SER A 162 3.62 -13.54 2.44
N ASP A 163 3.10 -12.95 3.51
CA ASP A 163 2.38 -13.68 4.56
C ASP A 163 0.93 -13.98 4.17
N TYR A 164 0.32 -13.11 3.37
CA TYR A 164 -1.02 -13.30 2.81
C TYR A 164 -1.18 -12.59 1.47
N ILE A 165 -2.20 -12.95 0.75
CA ILE A 165 -2.56 -12.32 -0.53
C ILE A 165 -4.03 -11.91 -0.48
N THR A 166 -4.30 -10.67 -0.87
CA THR A 166 -5.64 -10.10 -1.03
C THR A 166 -6.02 -10.07 -2.49
N ILE A 167 -7.11 -10.71 -2.86
CA ILE A 167 -7.66 -10.68 -4.22
C ILE A 167 -8.59 -9.47 -4.33
N ASN A 168 -8.17 -8.48 -5.11
CA ASN A 168 -8.93 -7.25 -5.30
C ASN A 168 -9.85 -7.35 -6.52
N ILE A 169 -11.13 -7.41 -6.29
CA ILE A 169 -12.16 -7.51 -7.35
C ILE A 169 -12.79 -6.14 -7.70
N SER A 170 -12.33 -5.04 -7.11
CA SER A 170 -12.99 -3.74 -7.22
C SER A 170 -12.97 -3.14 -8.64
N LEU A 171 -11.98 -3.47 -9.47
CA LEU A 171 -11.96 -3.04 -10.88
C LEU A 171 -13.06 -3.68 -11.73
N SER A 172 -13.58 -4.84 -11.34
CA SER A 172 -14.68 -5.47 -12.05
C SER A 172 -15.99 -4.69 -11.94
N LEU A 173 -16.10 -3.81 -10.93
CA LEU A 173 -17.31 -3.00 -10.68
C LEU A 173 -17.35 -1.71 -11.51
N ILE A 174 -16.25 -1.28 -12.13
CA ILE A 174 -16.21 -0.04 -12.95
C ILE A 174 -16.91 -0.23 -14.31
N HIS A 175 -17.20 -1.44 -14.70
CA HIS A 175 -17.87 -1.79 -15.95
C HIS A 175 -19.34 -2.21 -15.74
N ILE A 176 -19.87 -2.05 -14.55
CA ILE A 176 -21.28 -2.23 -14.22
C ILE A 176 -21.99 -0.83 -14.27
#